data_ce75a2e949b969804f456771061f9259
#
_entry.id   ce75a2e949b969804f456771061f9259
#
_cell.length_a   1.000
_cell.length_b   1.000
_cell.length_c   1.000
_cell.angle_alpha   90.00
_cell.angle_beta   90.00
_cell.angle_gamma   90.00
#
_symmetry.space_group_name_H-M   'P 1'
#
loop_
_entity.id
_entity.type
_entity.pdbx_description
1 polymer ?
#
loop_
_entity_poly.entity_id
_entity_poly.type
_entity_poly.pdbx_seq_one_letter_code
_entity_poly.pdbx_strand_id
1 'polypeptide(L)'
;MYEEAHIDKHCHNNDLAMTFQAVVRFNQVIATCMEYAFYHPNTFVLITADHETGGLTAKEGTFVYTSKNHTSADVPVFAYGVGAELFNDITVENIQIPQTIASFMGKDDFGDQSTYQSLVK
;
A
#
# COMPACT_ATOMS: atom_id res chain seq x y z
N MET A 1 7.83 -3.39 -9.25
CA MET A 1 7.49 -3.24 -7.83
C MET A 1 8.64 -2.55 -7.12
N TYR A 2 8.34 -1.58 -6.26
CA TYR A 2 9.27 -0.90 -5.36
C TYR A 2 8.81 -1.11 -3.91
N GLU A 3 9.74 -1.35 -2.99
CA GLU A 3 9.49 -1.53 -1.57
C GLU A 3 10.37 -0.56 -0.77
N GLU A 4 9.77 0.18 0.19
CA GLU A 4 10.51 0.99 1.17
C GLU A 4 10.53 0.28 2.53
N ALA A 5 11.30 -0.79 2.62
CA ALA A 5 11.43 -1.63 3.82
C ALA A 5 11.94 -0.88 5.07
N HIS A 6 12.49 0.32 4.93
CA HIS A 6 12.98 1.09 6.07
C HIS A 6 11.85 1.68 6.91
N ILE A 7 10.65 1.87 6.35
CA ILE A 7 9.48 2.29 7.14
C ILE A 7 9.22 1.26 8.23
N ASP A 8 9.06 0.00 7.86
CA ASP A 8 8.86 -1.11 8.79
C ASP A 8 10.01 -1.23 9.81
N LYS A 9 11.26 -1.26 9.35
CA LYS A 9 12.44 -1.40 10.22
C LYS A 9 12.55 -0.29 11.27
N HIS A 10 12.23 0.94 10.92
CA HIS A 10 12.25 2.06 11.86
C HIS A 10 11.06 2.02 12.82
N CYS A 11 9.89 1.56 12.36
CA CYS A 11 8.73 1.33 13.21
C CYS A 11 9.00 0.26 14.27
N HIS A 12 9.65 -0.85 13.92
CA HIS A 12 10.09 -1.87 14.88
C HIS A 12 11.02 -1.32 15.98
N ASN A 13 11.78 -0.27 15.69
CA ASN A 13 12.66 0.40 16.64
C ASN A 13 11.95 1.54 17.40
N ASN A 14 10.70 1.86 17.05
CA ASN A 14 9.97 3.02 17.54
C ASN A 14 10.72 4.35 17.27
N ASP A 15 11.42 4.41 16.13
CA ASP A 15 12.19 5.57 15.70
C ASP A 15 11.32 6.46 14.78
N LEU A 16 10.59 7.37 15.39
CA LEU A 16 9.66 8.25 14.69
C LEU A 16 10.37 9.13 13.64
N ALA A 17 11.55 9.65 13.98
CA ALA A 17 12.27 10.55 13.08
C ALA A 17 12.73 9.83 11.81
N MET A 18 13.28 8.63 11.95
CA MET A 18 13.73 7.83 10.82
C MET A 18 12.57 7.23 10.03
N THR A 19 11.47 6.84 10.69
CA THR A 19 10.23 6.44 10.03
C THR A 19 9.71 7.55 9.14
N PHE A 20 9.62 8.77 9.67
CA PHE A 20 9.16 9.94 8.90
C PHE A 20 10.07 10.21 7.69
N GLN A 21 11.39 10.15 7.86
CA GLN A 21 12.34 10.32 6.75
C GLN A 21 12.16 9.24 5.67
N ALA A 22 11.92 8.00 6.05
CA ALA A 22 11.63 6.91 5.11
C ALA A 22 10.35 7.16 4.31
N VAL A 23 9.27 7.61 4.99
CA VAL A 23 8.01 7.99 4.32
C VAL A 23 8.24 9.14 3.33
N VAL A 24 9.01 10.16 3.70
CA VAL A 24 9.32 11.29 2.79
C VAL A 24 10.09 10.82 1.56
N ARG A 25 11.08 9.92 1.72
CA ARG A 25 11.79 9.32 0.57
C ARG A 25 10.85 8.51 -0.31
N PHE A 26 9.99 7.70 0.28
CA PHE A 26 9.01 6.91 -0.46
C PHE A 26 8.05 7.81 -1.25
N ASN A 27 7.61 8.91 -0.68
CA ASN A 27 6.76 9.89 -1.37
C ASN A 27 7.41 10.47 -2.64
N GLN A 28 8.74 10.61 -2.68
CA GLN A 28 9.46 11.03 -3.88
C GLN A 28 9.39 9.96 -4.99
N VAL A 29 9.46 8.69 -4.63
CA VAL A 29 9.29 7.57 -5.58
C VAL A 29 7.86 7.54 -6.11
N ILE A 30 6.87 7.71 -5.22
CA ILE A 30 5.45 7.80 -5.61
C ILE A 30 5.25 8.92 -6.63
N ALA A 31 5.79 10.12 -6.36
CA ALA A 31 5.67 11.26 -7.27
C ALA A 31 6.22 10.93 -8.68
N THR A 32 7.37 10.26 -8.76
CA THR A 32 7.95 9.81 -10.03
C THR A 32 7.06 8.79 -10.75
N CYS A 33 6.47 7.84 -10.01
CA CYS A 33 5.56 6.85 -10.59
C CYS A 33 4.27 7.52 -11.12
N MET A 34 3.73 8.48 -10.38
CA MET A 34 2.53 9.21 -10.80
C MET A 34 2.80 10.09 -12.02
N GLU A 35 3.95 10.77 -12.07
CA GLU A 35 4.38 11.54 -13.25
C GLU A 35 4.52 10.63 -14.46
N TYR A 36 5.14 9.46 -14.32
CA TYR A 36 5.21 8.48 -15.41
C TYR A 36 3.82 8.07 -15.88
N ALA A 37 2.93 7.71 -14.97
CA ALA A 37 1.56 7.28 -15.31
C ALA A 37 0.75 8.41 -15.97
N PHE A 38 0.98 9.66 -15.60
CA PHE A 38 0.33 10.81 -16.21
C PHE A 38 0.64 10.90 -17.72
N TYR A 39 1.88 10.62 -18.13
CA TYR A 39 2.29 10.62 -19.54
C TYR A 39 2.07 9.28 -20.25
N HIS A 40 1.70 8.23 -19.52
CA HIS A 40 1.49 6.87 -20.05
C HIS A 40 0.12 6.34 -19.61
N PRO A 41 -0.96 6.68 -20.34
CA PRO A 41 -2.34 6.44 -19.89
C PRO A 41 -2.72 4.96 -19.69
N ASN A 42 -1.93 4.02 -20.19
CA ASN A 42 -2.12 2.58 -19.96
C ASN A 42 -1.37 2.07 -18.71
N THR A 43 -1.01 2.96 -17.80
CA THR A 43 -0.29 2.62 -16.57
C THR A 43 -1.24 2.64 -15.37
N PHE A 44 -1.19 1.59 -14.57
CA PHE A 44 -1.82 1.50 -13.26
C PHE A 44 -0.75 1.61 -12.17
N VAL A 45 -0.96 2.50 -11.21
CA VAL A 45 -0.09 2.65 -10.02
C VAL A 45 -0.93 2.32 -8.79
N LEU A 46 -0.43 1.43 -7.96
CA LEU A 46 -1.03 1.07 -6.68
C LEU A 46 0.02 1.23 -5.58
N ILE A 47 -0.38 1.88 -4.49
CA ILE A 47 0.45 2.14 -3.31
C ILE A 47 -0.28 1.57 -2.10
N THR A 48 0.36 0.69 -1.36
CA THR A 48 -0.18 0.10 -0.13
C THR A 48 0.95 -0.37 0.77
N ALA A 49 0.60 -0.92 1.92
CA ALA A 49 1.50 -1.70 2.76
C ALA A 49 0.96 -3.13 2.88
N ASP A 50 1.82 -4.05 3.26
CA ASP A 50 1.46 -5.44 3.56
C ASP A 50 0.88 -5.58 4.99
N HIS A 51 1.27 -4.69 5.92
CA HIS A 51 0.77 -4.60 7.30
C HIS A 51 1.13 -3.25 7.94
N GLU A 52 0.56 -2.98 9.09
CA GLU A 52 0.97 -1.91 10.00
C GLU A 52 2.06 -2.42 10.96
N THR A 53 2.98 -1.53 11.36
CA THR A 53 4.06 -1.83 12.31
C THR A 53 4.19 -0.73 13.36
N GLY A 54 4.27 -1.16 14.63
CA GLY A 54 4.56 -0.29 15.75
C GLY A 54 3.34 0.26 16.49
N GLY A 55 2.14 0.05 15.98
CA GLY A 55 0.91 0.59 16.55
C GLY A 55 0.96 2.11 16.67
N LEU A 56 1.42 2.80 15.60
CA LEU A 56 1.61 4.25 15.60
C LEU A 56 0.27 4.98 15.69
N THR A 57 0.11 5.79 16.71
CA THR A 57 -1.14 6.54 16.96
C THR A 57 -0.86 8.01 17.22
N ALA A 58 -1.83 8.86 16.90
CA ALA A 58 -1.81 10.27 17.27
C ALA A 58 -2.34 10.41 18.71
N LYS A 59 -1.56 11.07 19.57
CA LYS A 59 -1.95 11.37 20.96
C LYS A 59 -1.51 12.78 21.33
N GLU A 60 -2.45 13.59 21.78
CA GLU A 60 -2.18 14.96 22.31
C GLU A 60 -1.30 15.82 21.38
N GLY A 61 -1.52 15.72 20.07
CA GLY A 61 -0.79 16.51 19.06
C GLY A 61 0.60 15.95 18.69
N THR A 62 0.95 14.76 19.17
CA THR A 62 2.16 14.04 18.78
C THR A 62 1.83 12.62 18.29
N PHE A 63 2.83 11.92 17.79
CA PHE A 63 2.73 10.51 17.42
C PHE A 63 3.49 9.65 18.42
N VAL A 64 2.87 8.54 18.83
CA VAL A 64 3.45 7.59 19.78
C VAL A 64 3.32 6.16 19.25
N TYR A 65 4.34 5.37 19.46
CA TYR A 65 4.31 3.92 19.23
C TYR A 65 3.76 3.19 20.44
N THR A 66 2.95 2.18 20.21
CA THR A 66 2.35 1.33 21.27
C THR A 66 2.87 -0.11 21.23
N SER A 67 3.63 -0.46 20.20
CA SER A 67 4.20 -1.78 19.95
C SER A 67 5.59 -1.68 19.33
N LYS A 68 6.27 -2.80 19.20
CA LYS A 68 7.45 -3.01 18.34
C LYS A 68 7.20 -4.09 17.29
N ASN A 69 5.97 -4.58 17.21
CA ASN A 69 5.59 -5.66 16.31
C ASN A 69 4.59 -5.14 15.28
N HIS A 70 4.30 -5.98 14.30
CA HIS A 70 3.18 -5.77 13.39
C HIS A 70 1.87 -5.75 14.17
N THR A 71 0.89 -5.03 13.67
CA THR A 71 -0.49 -5.05 14.19
C THR A 71 -1.46 -5.43 13.08
N SER A 72 -2.70 -5.69 13.46
CA SER A 72 -3.80 -5.98 12.53
C SER A 72 -4.59 -4.73 12.13
N ALA A 73 -4.04 -3.54 12.34
CA ALA A 73 -4.69 -2.31 11.90
C ALA A 73 -4.69 -2.24 10.36
N ASP A 74 -5.79 -1.77 9.82
CA ASP A 74 -5.92 -1.58 8.38
C ASP A 74 -4.86 -0.60 7.87
N VAL A 75 -4.33 -0.89 6.68
CA VAL A 75 -3.37 -0.03 5.97
C VAL A 75 -4.05 0.60 4.77
N PRO A 76 -3.65 1.83 4.38
CA PRO A 76 -4.27 2.49 3.24
C PRO A 76 -3.90 1.82 1.92
N VAL A 77 -4.83 1.87 0.97
CA VAL A 77 -4.58 1.58 -0.43
C VAL A 77 -4.88 2.82 -1.26
N PHE A 78 -3.96 3.22 -2.12
CA PHE A 78 -4.13 4.31 -3.08
C PHE A 78 -3.89 3.78 -4.47
N ALA A 79 -4.72 4.18 -5.42
CA ALA A 79 -4.59 3.80 -6.81
C ALA A 79 -4.64 5.04 -7.71
N TYR A 80 -3.92 4.98 -8.83
CA TYR A 80 -3.89 6.03 -9.83
C TYR A 80 -3.73 5.43 -11.24
N GLY A 81 -4.37 6.05 -12.24
CA GLY A 81 -4.31 5.63 -13.64
C GLY A 81 -5.43 4.65 -14.01
N VAL A 82 -5.20 3.83 -15.04
CA VAL A 82 -6.21 2.91 -15.56
C VAL A 82 -6.61 1.87 -14.53
N GLY A 83 -7.92 1.72 -14.28
CA GLY A 83 -8.45 0.76 -13.30
C GLY A 83 -8.41 1.22 -11.85
N ALA A 84 -7.95 2.46 -11.57
CA ALA A 84 -7.89 3.00 -10.21
C ALA A 84 -9.26 3.06 -9.53
N GLU A 85 -10.33 3.23 -10.30
CA GLU A 85 -11.72 3.28 -9.81
C GLU A 85 -12.18 2.02 -9.08
N LEU A 86 -11.53 0.88 -9.32
CA LEU A 86 -11.83 -0.37 -8.62
C LEU A 86 -11.45 -0.34 -7.13
N PHE A 87 -10.62 0.61 -6.75
CA PHE A 87 -10.13 0.75 -5.36
C PHE A 87 -10.74 1.95 -4.63
N ASN A 88 -11.75 2.62 -5.22
CA ASN A 88 -12.39 3.77 -4.59
C ASN A 88 -13.35 3.36 -3.48
N ASP A 89 -13.20 3.96 -2.29
CA ASP A 89 -14.11 3.85 -1.16
C ASP A 89 -14.43 2.41 -0.72
N ILE A 90 -13.47 1.50 -0.85
CA ILE A 90 -13.62 0.11 -0.46
C ILE A 90 -12.53 -0.33 0.51
N THR A 91 -12.83 -1.36 1.28
CA THR A 91 -11.83 -2.16 2.00
C THR A 91 -11.62 -3.46 1.25
N VAL A 92 -10.36 -3.82 1.04
CA VAL A 92 -9.98 -5.05 0.34
C VAL A 92 -9.01 -5.86 1.17
N GLU A 93 -9.06 -7.17 1.01
CA GLU A 93 -8.04 -8.05 1.56
C GLU A 93 -6.74 -7.97 0.72
N ASN A 94 -5.60 -8.06 1.37
CA ASN A 94 -4.30 -7.99 0.67
C ASN A 94 -4.18 -9.00 -0.49
N ILE A 95 -4.82 -10.16 -0.38
CA ILE A 95 -4.86 -11.20 -1.42
C ILE A 95 -5.61 -10.75 -2.69
N GLN A 96 -6.60 -9.86 -2.58
CA GLN A 96 -7.38 -9.38 -3.73
C GLN A 96 -6.56 -8.43 -4.61
N ILE A 97 -5.54 -7.78 -4.07
CA ILE A 97 -4.68 -6.85 -4.81
C ILE A 97 -3.93 -7.58 -5.94
N PRO A 98 -3.11 -8.63 -5.68
CA PRO A 98 -2.42 -9.34 -6.74
C PRO A 98 -3.38 -10.08 -7.68
N GLN A 99 -4.52 -10.56 -7.21
CA GLN A 99 -5.55 -11.15 -8.07
C GLN A 99 -6.09 -10.13 -9.07
N THR A 100 -6.39 -8.91 -8.61
CA THR A 100 -6.86 -7.82 -9.46
C THR A 100 -5.80 -7.38 -10.48
N ILE A 101 -4.55 -7.27 -10.07
CA ILE A 101 -3.43 -6.96 -10.97
C ILE A 101 -3.26 -8.07 -12.02
N ALA A 102 -3.35 -9.33 -11.63
CA ALA A 102 -3.26 -10.45 -12.55
C ALA A 102 -4.40 -10.44 -13.59
N SER A 103 -5.63 -10.12 -13.16
CA SER A 103 -6.77 -9.98 -14.08
C SER A 103 -6.57 -8.84 -15.09
N PHE A 104 -5.98 -7.71 -14.71
CA PHE A 104 -5.57 -6.67 -15.67
C PHE A 104 -4.58 -7.19 -16.73
N MET A 105 -3.82 -8.23 -16.39
CA MET A 105 -2.87 -8.88 -17.30
C MET A 105 -3.49 -10.09 -18.03
N GLY A 106 -4.82 -10.29 -17.95
CA GLY A 106 -5.55 -11.41 -18.56
C GLY A 106 -5.30 -12.75 -17.87
N LYS A 107 -5.07 -12.75 -16.55
CA LYS A 107 -4.85 -13.94 -15.71
C LYS A 107 -5.91 -14.02 -14.62
N ASP A 108 -7.13 -14.40 -14.99
CA ASP A 108 -8.28 -14.40 -14.07
C ASP A 108 -8.29 -15.57 -13.07
N ASP A 109 -7.46 -16.59 -13.29
CA ASP A 109 -7.31 -17.77 -12.43
C ASP A 109 -6.13 -17.66 -11.45
N PHE A 110 -5.55 -16.47 -11.28
CA PHE A 110 -4.41 -16.27 -10.40
C PHE A 110 -4.80 -16.38 -8.93
N GLY A 111 -4.07 -17.19 -8.17
CA GLY A 111 -4.28 -17.39 -6.74
C GLY A 111 -5.50 -18.23 -6.39
N ASP A 112 -5.78 -18.38 -5.10
CA ASP A 112 -6.98 -19.08 -4.61
C ASP A 112 -8.20 -18.17 -4.69
N GLN A 113 -9.12 -18.47 -5.58
CA GLN A 113 -10.36 -17.71 -5.80
C GLN A 113 -11.53 -18.20 -4.92
N SER A 114 -11.30 -19.17 -4.02
CA SER A 114 -12.38 -19.81 -3.24
C SER A 114 -13.00 -18.87 -2.20
N THR A 115 -12.21 -17.98 -1.61
CA THR A 115 -12.66 -17.06 -0.54
C THR A 115 -12.74 -15.62 -1.03
N TYR A 116 -11.70 -15.16 -1.71
CA TYR A 116 -11.61 -13.79 -2.23
C TYR A 116 -11.32 -13.83 -3.73
N GLN A 117 -11.90 -12.91 -4.47
CA GLN A 117 -11.77 -12.82 -5.92
C GLN A 117 -11.21 -11.46 -6.34
N SER A 118 -10.69 -11.41 -7.56
CA SER A 118 -10.34 -10.17 -8.24
C SER A 118 -11.49 -9.15 -8.22
N LEU A 119 -11.16 -7.87 -8.14
CA LEU A 119 -12.14 -6.77 -8.27
C LEU A 119 -12.57 -6.54 -9.72
N VAL A 120 -11.83 -7.07 -10.70
CA VAL A 120 -12.21 -7.05 -12.11
C VAL A 120 -13.35 -8.07 -12.31
N LYS A 121 -14.43 -7.61 -12.94
CA LYS A 121 -15.63 -8.42 -13.25
C LYS A 121 -15.64 -8.80 -14.72
#